data_8233f04a824331ac0510770106ce8721
#
_entry.id   8233f04a824331ac0510770106ce8721
#
_cell.length_a   1.000
_cell.length_b   1.000
_cell.length_c   1.000
_cell.angle_alpha   90.00
_cell.angle_beta   90.00
_cell.angle_gamma   90.00
#
_symmetry.space_group_name_H-M   'P 1'
#
loop_
_entity.id
_entity.type
_entity.pdbx_description
1 polymer ?
#
loop_
_entity_poly.entity_id
_entity_poly.type
_entity_poly.pdbx_seq_one_letter_code
_entity_poly.pdbx_strand_id
1 'polypeptide(L)'
;MRCQTYAVRRRFKTVTAGRLCQTPHRNDTPGVSQKRPTISTCVKTRLPILALICSLVTVPVQAREAIHKGDVVVVPLRGEIAPSLLAFLRRAVKTAESNEASAIIFDMDTYGGRLDTATDIVNALNQTKIPTYTFINTNAGSAGSLIAIATHHIYMAPVSAIGAAAPILSTGEDLPTTAKEKTISYWSALVRGSATKNGHNPDVAEAFMNKDKEVKIGDRVVHPKGAVLTLNAQEATERINGEPLLAEGVADSVPDLAKKAGLKGNIATIEPTGFEQIAFWITALAPLLLLGGILGAYLEFKIPGVMWPGIISAICFGLFFLGHYLAGLAGWEVVALFILGLVLVLIEILFFAHSTIVFGVVGVFLMLASLLWTMIDRYPGQNFFPTGKMFAMPLLNMFIALVGSVIVIALLARYLPRTSIYRRFALMDSSPPGPSLVGVPRQFATAIALTPGMQGTAVTVLRPSGKARFADHVVDVVTEGEFIASQTPVTVIQTDGMRVVVKGAAQI
;
A
#
# COMPACT_ATOMS: atom_id res chain seq x y z
N MET A 1 -18.70 -23.43 54.74
CA MET A 1 -17.77 -24.41 54.13
C MET A 1 -16.63 -23.62 53.47
N ARG A 2 -15.43 -23.79 54.01
CA ARG A 2 -14.19 -23.16 53.53
C ARG A 2 -13.68 -23.96 52.34
N CYS A 3 -13.21 -23.26 51.30
CA CYS A 3 -12.28 -23.85 50.33
C CYS A 3 -11.16 -22.86 50.05
N GLN A 4 -9.96 -23.41 50.19
CA GLN A 4 -8.67 -22.73 50.25
C GLN A 4 -8.14 -22.40 48.85
N THR A 5 -7.55 -21.25 48.76
CA THR A 5 -6.65 -20.76 47.69
C THR A 5 -5.32 -21.52 47.72
N TYR A 6 -4.88 -22.08 46.59
CA TYR A 6 -3.51 -22.55 46.39
C TYR A 6 -2.75 -21.60 45.45
N ALA A 7 -1.76 -20.93 46.02
CA ALA A 7 -0.78 -20.16 45.27
C ALA A 7 0.44 -21.05 44.97
N VAL A 8 0.77 -21.20 43.69
CA VAL A 8 2.01 -21.87 43.26
C VAL A 8 3.04 -20.82 42.89
N ARG A 9 4.01 -20.61 43.79
CA ARG A 9 5.24 -19.87 43.57
C ARG A 9 6.26 -20.77 42.89
N ARG A 10 6.66 -20.51 41.67
CA ARG A 10 7.88 -21.08 41.06
C ARG A 10 9.06 -20.10 41.21
N ARG A 11 10.02 -20.53 42.05
CA ARG A 11 11.36 -19.92 42.18
C ARG A 11 12.23 -20.33 40.97
N PHE A 12 12.82 -19.40 40.29
CA PHE A 12 13.97 -19.65 39.41
C PHE A 12 15.26 -19.61 40.22
N LYS A 13 15.99 -20.72 40.21
CA LYS A 13 17.36 -20.84 40.74
C LYS A 13 18.34 -20.44 39.66
N THR A 14 19.18 -19.48 39.95
CA THR A 14 20.42 -19.15 39.26
C THR A 14 21.44 -20.24 39.46
N VAL A 15 22.00 -20.79 38.38
CA VAL A 15 23.14 -21.74 38.44
C VAL A 15 24.37 -20.96 37.97
N THR A 16 25.27 -20.76 38.91
CA THR A 16 26.65 -20.29 38.69
C THR A 16 27.50 -21.48 38.26
N ALA A 17 28.13 -21.42 37.09
CA ALA A 17 29.11 -22.41 36.63
C ALA A 17 30.51 -22.02 37.09
N GLY A 18 31.09 -22.86 37.96
CA GLY A 18 32.44 -22.76 38.42
C GLY A 18 33.44 -23.29 37.40
N ARG A 19 34.62 -22.71 37.47
CA ARG A 19 35.82 -23.07 36.71
C ARG A 19 36.36 -24.42 37.22
N LEU A 20 36.87 -25.23 36.30
CA LEU A 20 37.91 -26.23 36.57
C LEU A 20 38.94 -26.20 35.44
N CYS A 21 40.14 -25.71 35.79
CA CYS A 21 41.40 -25.89 35.03
C CYS A 21 41.93 -27.28 35.27
N GLN A 22 42.30 -27.99 34.22
CA GLN A 22 43.33 -29.03 34.30
C GLN A 22 44.13 -29.02 33.00
N THR A 23 45.45 -28.75 33.11
CA THR A 23 46.50 -28.97 32.11
C THR A 23 46.96 -30.40 32.13
N PRO A 24 47.41 -30.94 30.98
CA PRO A 24 48.69 -31.66 31.00
C PRO A 24 49.61 -31.32 29.81
N HIS A 25 50.87 -31.22 30.19
CA HIS A 25 52.13 -31.57 29.53
C HIS A 25 52.30 -31.53 28.00
N ARG A 26 53.21 -30.75 27.67
CA ARG A 26 54.28 -30.53 26.72
C ARG A 26 54.76 -31.78 25.96
N ASN A 27 54.84 -31.69 24.61
CA ASN A 27 55.94 -32.23 23.80
C ASN A 27 56.10 -31.34 22.55
N ASP A 28 57.34 -30.89 22.37
CA ASP A 28 57.79 -29.99 21.33
C ASP A 28 58.00 -30.70 19.99
N THR A 29 57.50 -30.12 18.89
CA THR A 29 58.17 -30.14 17.57
C THR A 29 57.77 -28.90 16.77
N PRO A 30 58.68 -28.25 16.02
CA PRO A 30 58.43 -27.00 15.34
C PRO A 30 57.89 -27.24 13.92
N GLY A 31 56.83 -26.59 13.54
CA GLY A 31 56.30 -26.71 12.19
C GLY A 31 55.12 -25.80 11.88
N VAL A 32 55.41 -24.74 11.13
CA VAL A 32 54.50 -24.03 10.23
C VAL A 32 53.21 -23.44 10.83
N SER A 33 53.28 -22.14 11.11
CA SER A 33 52.13 -21.28 11.45
C SER A 33 51.18 -21.10 10.25
N GLN A 34 50.12 -21.91 10.18
CA GLN A 34 48.96 -21.62 9.36
C GLN A 34 47.97 -20.81 10.18
N LYS A 35 47.90 -19.51 9.96
CA LYS A 35 46.81 -18.65 10.44
C LYS A 35 45.52 -19.05 9.73
N ARG A 36 44.63 -19.76 10.43
CA ARG A 36 43.24 -19.91 10.01
C ARG A 36 42.54 -18.57 10.16
N PRO A 37 41.75 -18.08 9.16
CA PRO A 37 40.94 -16.91 9.36
C PRO A 37 39.75 -17.27 10.26
N THR A 38 39.65 -16.63 11.42
CA THR A 38 38.53 -16.68 12.33
C THR A 38 37.32 -16.08 11.66
N ILE A 39 36.32 -16.92 11.38
CA ILE A 39 34.95 -16.50 10.99
C ILE A 39 34.25 -15.91 12.24
N SER A 40 34.47 -14.64 12.50
CA SER A 40 33.81 -13.96 13.65
C SER A 40 33.55 -12.47 13.40
N THR A 41 33.05 -12.08 12.23
CA THR A 41 32.68 -10.66 12.03
C THR A 41 31.48 -10.46 11.08
N CYS A 42 30.50 -11.35 11.04
CA CYS A 42 29.35 -11.16 10.15
C CYS A 42 27.96 -11.17 10.82
N VAL A 43 27.86 -11.08 12.15
CA VAL A 43 26.55 -11.13 12.84
C VAL A 43 26.18 -9.82 13.54
N LYS A 44 27.08 -8.84 13.64
CA LYS A 44 26.82 -7.63 14.46
C LYS A 44 26.10 -6.46 13.76
N THR A 45 25.81 -6.52 12.46
CA THR A 45 25.22 -5.37 11.72
C THR A 45 23.75 -5.54 11.33
N ARG A 46 23.11 -6.67 11.64
CA ARG A 46 21.69 -6.88 11.26
C ARG A 46 20.66 -6.65 12.40
N LEU A 47 21.12 -6.56 13.65
CA LEU A 47 20.23 -6.32 14.79
C LEU A 47 19.59 -4.91 14.85
N PRO A 48 20.28 -3.81 14.47
CA PRO A 48 19.68 -2.48 14.62
C PRO A 48 18.56 -2.18 13.61
N ILE A 49 18.57 -2.80 12.40
CA ILE A 49 17.53 -2.57 11.40
C ILE A 49 16.25 -3.30 11.77
N LEU A 50 16.34 -4.51 12.30
CA LEU A 50 15.17 -5.26 12.79
C LEU A 50 14.55 -4.59 14.04
N ALA A 51 15.38 -4.04 14.92
CA ALA A 51 14.93 -3.29 16.09
C ALA A 51 14.27 -1.96 15.69
N LEU A 52 14.76 -1.28 14.64
CA LEU A 52 14.15 -0.06 14.11
C LEU A 52 12.80 -0.32 13.45
N ILE A 53 12.64 -1.45 12.74
CA ILE A 53 11.36 -1.86 12.14
C ILE A 53 10.36 -2.27 13.24
N CYS A 54 10.79 -2.96 14.28
CA CYS A 54 9.92 -3.30 15.43
C CYS A 54 9.52 -2.07 16.26
N SER A 55 10.35 -1.04 16.37
CA SER A 55 9.99 0.20 17.09
C SER A 55 9.05 1.12 16.31
N LEU A 56 8.96 0.97 14.97
CA LEU A 56 8.00 1.69 14.13
C LEU A 56 6.59 1.07 14.16
N VAL A 57 6.42 -0.13 14.71
CA VAL A 57 5.12 -0.85 14.78
C VAL A 57 4.49 -0.80 16.17
N THR A 58 5.12 -0.16 17.14
CA THR A 58 4.44 0.14 18.42
C THR A 58 3.49 1.32 18.23
N VAL A 59 2.38 1.08 17.51
CA VAL A 59 1.19 1.93 17.63
C VAL A 59 0.77 1.84 19.10
N PRO A 60 0.71 2.96 19.84
CA PRO A 60 0.20 2.92 21.20
C PRO A 60 -1.23 2.37 21.13
N VAL A 61 -1.44 1.17 21.64
CA VAL A 61 -2.79 0.67 21.92
C VAL A 61 -3.31 1.55 23.02
N GLN A 62 -3.99 2.64 22.64
CA GLN A 62 -4.75 3.44 23.59
C GLN A 62 -5.69 2.51 24.33
N ALA A 63 -5.63 2.50 25.64
CA ALA A 63 -6.53 1.71 26.47
C ALA A 63 -7.96 2.08 26.06
N ARG A 64 -8.69 1.13 25.46
CA ARG A 64 -10.11 1.30 25.15
C ARG A 64 -10.83 1.55 26.47
N GLU A 65 -11.49 2.69 26.57
CA GLU A 65 -12.44 2.90 27.65
C GLU A 65 -13.51 1.80 27.56
N ALA A 66 -13.67 1.04 28.64
CA ALA A 66 -14.66 -0.01 28.70
C ALA A 66 -16.04 0.66 28.78
N ILE A 67 -16.92 0.38 27.81
CA ILE A 67 -18.29 0.85 27.81
C ILE A 67 -19.08 0.02 28.80
N HIS A 68 -19.76 0.68 29.72
CA HIS A 68 -20.61 0.05 30.73
C HIS A 68 -22.09 0.31 30.40
N LYS A 69 -22.93 -0.50 30.96
CA LYS A 69 -24.40 -0.35 30.86
C LYS A 69 -24.81 1.03 31.36
N GLY A 70 -25.61 1.72 30.54
CA GLY A 70 -26.09 3.06 30.85
C GLY A 70 -25.17 4.20 30.47
N ASP A 71 -23.98 3.95 29.94
CA ASP A 71 -23.08 4.99 29.44
C ASP A 71 -23.64 5.67 28.20
N VAL A 72 -23.21 6.92 27.97
CA VAL A 72 -23.44 7.67 26.74
C VAL A 72 -22.25 7.44 25.80
N VAL A 73 -22.49 6.84 24.66
CA VAL A 73 -21.44 6.49 23.70
C VAL A 73 -21.30 7.61 22.68
N VAL A 74 -20.07 8.13 22.54
CA VAL A 74 -19.74 9.12 21.52
C VAL A 74 -19.04 8.45 20.35
N VAL A 75 -19.52 8.74 19.14
CA VAL A 75 -19.03 8.20 17.87
C VAL A 75 -18.61 9.36 16.97
N PRO A 76 -17.33 9.61 16.74
CA PRO A 76 -16.88 10.68 15.86
C PRO A 76 -17.19 10.33 14.39
N LEU A 77 -17.96 11.20 13.72
CA LEU A 77 -18.22 11.16 12.27
C LEU A 77 -17.48 12.30 11.59
N ARG A 78 -16.20 12.11 11.32
CA ARG A 78 -15.32 13.15 10.79
C ARG A 78 -14.78 12.77 9.41
N GLY A 79 -14.58 13.79 8.56
CA GLY A 79 -14.02 13.62 7.23
C GLY A 79 -15.07 13.15 6.21
N GLU A 80 -14.63 12.43 5.19
CA GLU A 80 -15.47 11.99 4.08
C GLU A 80 -16.36 10.79 4.45
N ILE A 81 -17.61 10.83 4.00
CA ILE A 81 -18.54 9.69 4.13
C ILE A 81 -18.14 8.61 3.12
N ALA A 82 -17.37 7.63 3.60
CA ALA A 82 -16.80 6.53 2.84
C ALA A 82 -17.18 5.17 3.46
N PRO A 83 -17.03 4.04 2.75
CA PRO A 83 -17.35 2.71 3.26
C PRO A 83 -16.60 2.33 4.55
N SER A 84 -15.39 2.85 4.75
CA SER A 84 -14.65 2.69 6.01
C SER A 84 -15.38 3.31 7.20
N LEU A 85 -16.00 4.48 7.00
CA LEU A 85 -16.81 5.13 8.03
C LEU A 85 -18.08 4.33 8.35
N LEU A 86 -18.72 3.73 7.33
CA LEU A 86 -19.87 2.83 7.52
C LEU A 86 -19.47 1.60 8.37
N ALA A 87 -18.34 0.98 8.08
CA ALA A 87 -17.84 -0.16 8.84
C ALA A 87 -17.58 0.21 10.31
N PHE A 88 -16.94 1.36 10.53
CA PHE A 88 -16.74 1.93 11.85
C PHE A 88 -18.06 2.19 12.58
N LEU A 89 -19.00 2.86 11.93
CA LEU A 89 -20.31 3.20 12.51
C LEU A 89 -21.08 1.93 12.89
N ARG A 90 -21.17 0.93 12.00
CA ARG A 90 -21.82 -0.35 12.28
C ARG A 90 -21.23 -1.05 13.51
N ARG A 91 -19.90 -1.04 13.61
CA ARG A 91 -19.19 -1.57 14.79
C ARG A 91 -19.51 -0.79 16.05
N ALA A 92 -19.49 0.54 15.97
CA ALA A 92 -19.77 1.43 17.12
C ALA A 92 -21.20 1.26 17.61
N VAL A 93 -22.19 1.27 16.72
CA VAL A 93 -23.61 1.04 17.06
C VAL A 93 -23.81 -0.33 17.69
N LYS A 94 -23.27 -1.39 17.07
CA LYS A 94 -23.35 -2.75 17.63
C LYS A 94 -22.70 -2.84 19.00
N THR A 95 -21.57 -2.17 19.21
CA THR A 95 -20.87 -2.16 20.52
C THR A 95 -21.72 -1.44 21.56
N ALA A 96 -22.31 -0.28 21.21
CA ALA A 96 -23.22 0.45 22.11
C ALA A 96 -24.45 -0.37 22.47
N GLU A 97 -25.09 -1.02 21.50
CA GLU A 97 -26.26 -1.88 21.73
C GLU A 97 -25.91 -3.09 22.60
N SER A 98 -24.77 -3.77 22.33
CA SER A 98 -24.35 -4.93 23.09
C SER A 98 -24.01 -4.64 24.55
N ASN A 99 -23.61 -3.41 24.86
CA ASN A 99 -23.29 -2.95 26.23
C ASN A 99 -24.47 -2.18 26.87
N GLU A 100 -25.64 -2.18 26.25
CA GLU A 100 -26.85 -1.51 26.75
C GLU A 100 -26.59 -0.03 27.10
N ALA A 101 -25.92 0.69 26.18
CA ALA A 101 -25.70 2.12 26.33
C ALA A 101 -27.02 2.90 26.38
N SER A 102 -27.04 4.01 27.13
CA SER A 102 -28.25 4.83 27.30
C SER A 102 -28.57 5.70 26.09
N ALA A 103 -27.53 6.14 25.37
CA ALA A 103 -27.64 6.95 24.15
C ALA A 103 -26.35 6.83 23.31
N ILE A 104 -26.48 7.16 22.02
CA ILE A 104 -25.36 7.35 21.10
C ILE A 104 -25.34 8.80 20.63
N ILE A 105 -24.21 9.48 20.77
CA ILE A 105 -24.00 10.83 20.25
C ILE A 105 -23.01 10.75 19.08
N PHE A 106 -23.44 11.12 17.89
CA PHE A 106 -22.57 11.27 16.73
C PHE A 106 -21.95 12.67 16.72
N ASP A 107 -20.65 12.79 17.03
CA ASP A 107 -19.88 14.04 16.92
C ASP A 107 -19.50 14.25 15.46
N MET A 108 -20.30 15.10 14.77
CA MET A 108 -20.28 15.22 13.31
C MET A 108 -19.52 16.47 12.86
N ASP A 109 -18.51 16.24 11.99
CA ASP A 109 -17.83 17.27 11.23
C ASP A 109 -17.44 16.72 9.86
N THR A 110 -18.31 16.89 8.88
CA THR A 110 -18.17 16.35 7.52
C THR A 110 -18.72 17.29 6.47
N TYR A 111 -18.03 17.41 5.37
CA TYR A 111 -18.52 18.06 4.15
C TYR A 111 -19.36 17.14 3.27
N GLY A 112 -19.53 15.87 3.66
CA GLY A 112 -20.28 14.88 2.91
C GLY A 112 -19.40 13.77 2.35
N GLY A 113 -19.81 13.17 1.26
CA GLY A 113 -19.12 12.06 0.60
C GLY A 113 -20.07 11.20 -0.21
N ARG A 114 -19.84 9.90 -0.23
CA ARG A 114 -20.58 8.94 -1.06
C ARG A 114 -22.03 8.80 -0.63
N LEU A 115 -22.91 8.93 -1.61
CA LEU A 115 -24.35 8.89 -1.41
C LEU A 115 -24.86 7.47 -1.09
N ASP A 116 -24.29 6.43 -1.72
CA ASP A 116 -24.57 5.02 -1.44
C ASP A 116 -24.21 4.65 0.00
N THR A 117 -23.02 5.04 0.44
CA THR A 117 -22.58 4.86 1.83
C THR A 117 -23.49 5.59 2.82
N ALA A 118 -23.91 6.83 2.49
CA ALA A 118 -24.86 7.56 3.30
C ALA A 118 -26.21 6.83 3.42
N THR A 119 -26.70 6.22 2.32
CA THR A 119 -27.92 5.38 2.36
C THR A 119 -27.79 4.24 3.35
N ASP A 120 -26.68 3.53 3.28
CA ASP A 120 -26.43 2.40 4.15
C ASP A 120 -26.30 2.81 5.63
N ILE A 121 -25.71 4.00 5.89
CA ILE A 121 -25.65 4.59 7.23
C ILE A 121 -27.07 4.96 7.71
N VAL A 122 -27.85 5.67 6.90
CA VAL A 122 -29.24 6.03 7.21
C VAL A 122 -30.06 4.79 7.53
N ASN A 123 -29.94 3.74 6.72
CA ASN A 123 -30.64 2.47 6.96
C ASN A 123 -30.18 1.80 8.27
N ALA A 124 -28.90 1.83 8.59
CA ALA A 124 -28.37 1.28 9.85
C ALA A 124 -28.90 2.06 11.06
N LEU A 125 -28.89 3.41 11.01
CA LEU A 125 -29.38 4.26 12.08
C LEU A 125 -30.89 4.08 12.29
N ASN A 126 -31.65 3.98 11.20
CA ASN A 126 -33.09 3.72 11.29
C ASN A 126 -33.46 2.38 11.93
N GLN A 127 -32.54 1.43 12.04
CA GLN A 127 -32.74 0.14 12.71
C GLN A 127 -32.24 0.14 14.17
N THR A 128 -31.52 1.16 14.60
CA THR A 128 -30.97 1.27 15.95
C THR A 128 -32.07 1.46 16.98
N LYS A 129 -31.97 0.73 18.08
CA LYS A 129 -32.94 0.73 19.18
C LYS A 129 -32.62 1.72 20.30
N ILE A 130 -31.37 2.22 20.32
CA ILE A 130 -30.88 3.17 21.31
C ILE A 130 -31.22 4.60 20.81
N PRO A 131 -31.61 5.55 21.69
CA PRO A 131 -31.73 6.95 21.33
C PRO A 131 -30.45 7.49 20.70
N THR A 132 -30.59 8.11 19.54
CA THR A 132 -29.43 8.64 18.78
C THR A 132 -29.49 10.16 18.71
N TYR A 133 -28.36 10.79 18.94
CA TYR A 133 -28.17 12.24 18.92
C TYR A 133 -27.10 12.56 17.88
N THR A 134 -27.32 13.61 17.10
CA THR A 134 -26.25 14.21 16.29
C THR A 134 -25.85 15.53 16.91
N PHE A 135 -24.56 15.67 17.21
CA PHE A 135 -23.93 16.94 17.55
C PHE A 135 -23.17 17.44 16.31
N ILE A 136 -23.69 18.48 15.67
CA ILE A 136 -23.02 19.11 14.54
C ILE A 136 -21.98 20.07 15.08
N ASN A 137 -20.73 19.60 15.12
CA ASN A 137 -19.61 20.32 15.72
C ASN A 137 -19.19 21.52 14.86
N THR A 138 -19.06 21.32 13.54
CA THR A 138 -18.76 22.39 12.57
C THR A 138 -19.65 22.23 11.32
N ASN A 139 -19.63 21.06 10.69
CA ASN A 139 -20.27 20.83 9.41
C ASN A 139 -21.08 19.53 9.39
N ALA A 140 -22.28 19.59 8.85
CA ALA A 140 -23.07 18.45 8.40
C ALA A 140 -23.51 18.72 6.96
N GLY A 141 -22.53 18.82 6.05
CA GLY A 141 -22.76 19.11 4.64
C GLY A 141 -23.16 17.88 3.83
N SER A 142 -23.94 18.07 2.75
CA SER A 142 -24.24 17.02 1.77
C SER A 142 -24.74 15.72 2.45
N ALA A 143 -24.09 14.58 2.21
CA ALA A 143 -24.43 13.29 2.82
C ALA A 143 -24.49 13.35 4.37
N GLY A 144 -23.73 14.23 5.01
CA GLY A 144 -23.76 14.42 6.46
C GLY A 144 -25.12 14.91 6.97
N SER A 145 -25.78 15.80 6.24
CA SER A 145 -27.13 16.28 6.61
C SER A 145 -28.17 15.16 6.55
N LEU A 146 -28.05 14.25 5.59
CA LEU A 146 -28.95 13.10 5.46
C LEU A 146 -28.78 12.12 6.62
N ILE A 147 -27.53 11.94 7.08
CA ILE A 147 -27.21 11.11 8.25
C ILE A 147 -27.75 11.76 9.52
N ALA A 148 -27.61 13.09 9.67
CA ALA A 148 -28.14 13.81 10.81
C ALA A 148 -29.66 13.66 10.94
N ILE A 149 -30.39 13.78 9.83
CA ILE A 149 -31.88 13.58 9.78
C ILE A 149 -32.27 12.14 10.18
N ALA A 150 -31.39 11.17 10.04
CA ALA A 150 -31.67 9.79 10.44
C ALA A 150 -31.47 9.52 11.95
N THR A 151 -31.03 10.51 12.73
CA THR A 151 -30.96 10.43 14.19
C THR A 151 -32.21 11.04 14.86
N HIS A 152 -32.50 10.66 16.10
CA HIS A 152 -33.72 11.11 16.80
C HIS A 152 -33.62 12.58 17.21
N HIS A 153 -32.42 13.07 17.56
CA HIS A 153 -32.22 14.40 18.10
C HIS A 153 -31.01 15.08 17.42
N ILE A 154 -31.15 16.37 17.09
CA ILE A 154 -30.08 17.16 16.46
C ILE A 154 -29.77 18.37 17.34
N TYR A 155 -28.50 18.52 17.67
CA TYR A 155 -27.91 19.68 18.35
C TYR A 155 -26.78 20.25 17.50
N MET A 156 -26.58 21.56 17.60
CA MET A 156 -25.60 22.27 16.79
C MET A 156 -24.63 23.07 17.66
N ALA A 157 -23.36 23.12 17.26
CA ALA A 157 -22.41 24.07 17.81
C ALA A 157 -22.75 25.50 17.37
N PRO A 158 -22.36 26.55 18.13
CA PRO A 158 -22.72 27.94 17.82
C PRO A 158 -22.32 28.40 16.41
N VAL A 159 -21.18 27.87 15.90
CA VAL A 159 -20.68 28.15 14.54
C VAL A 159 -20.67 26.84 13.77
N SER A 160 -21.83 26.46 13.28
CA SER A 160 -21.98 25.21 12.50
C SER A 160 -23.06 25.37 11.44
N ALA A 161 -23.04 24.46 10.45
CA ALA A 161 -23.98 24.46 9.34
C ALA A 161 -24.43 23.06 8.99
N ILE A 162 -25.69 22.94 8.52
CA ILE A 162 -26.29 21.70 8.02
C ILE A 162 -27.03 21.95 6.71
N GLY A 163 -26.88 21.05 5.73
CA GLY A 163 -27.64 21.10 4.47
C GLY A 163 -26.78 20.89 3.22
N ALA A 164 -27.14 21.59 2.13
CA ALA A 164 -26.46 21.56 0.82
C ALA A 164 -26.21 20.13 0.29
N ALA A 165 -27.26 19.29 0.26
CA ALA A 165 -27.18 17.87 -0.10
C ALA A 165 -27.55 17.57 -1.56
N ALA A 166 -27.48 18.55 -2.46
CA ALA A 166 -27.72 18.30 -3.88
C ALA A 166 -26.72 17.27 -4.42
N PRO A 167 -27.19 16.21 -5.10
CA PRO A 167 -26.32 15.21 -5.65
C PRO A 167 -25.51 15.76 -6.82
N ILE A 168 -24.17 15.59 -6.73
CA ILE A 168 -23.22 15.97 -7.77
C ILE A 168 -22.33 14.78 -8.10
N LEU A 169 -21.61 14.83 -9.21
CA LEU A 169 -20.56 13.87 -9.51
C LEU A 169 -19.33 14.10 -8.59
N SER A 170 -18.51 13.08 -8.42
CA SER A 170 -17.21 13.19 -7.70
C SER A 170 -16.28 14.24 -8.30
N THR A 171 -16.49 14.61 -9.57
CA THR A 171 -15.77 15.69 -10.25
C THR A 171 -16.26 17.10 -9.84
N GLY A 172 -17.31 17.20 -9.01
CA GLY A 172 -17.95 18.47 -8.66
C GLY A 172 -18.95 18.98 -9.70
N GLU A 173 -19.21 18.22 -10.76
CA GLU A 173 -20.16 18.56 -11.80
C GLU A 173 -21.57 18.06 -11.51
N ASP A 174 -22.54 18.71 -12.13
CA ASP A 174 -23.94 18.26 -12.08
C ASP A 174 -24.12 16.89 -12.78
N LEU A 175 -24.99 16.07 -12.21
CA LEU A 175 -25.44 14.85 -12.87
C LEU A 175 -26.20 15.20 -14.18
N PRO A 176 -26.20 14.31 -15.19
CA PRO A 176 -27.10 14.43 -16.34
C PRO A 176 -28.56 14.55 -15.87
N THR A 177 -29.36 15.42 -16.53
CA THR A 177 -30.70 15.84 -16.07
C THR A 177 -31.59 14.68 -15.60
N THR A 178 -31.75 13.63 -16.43
CA THR A 178 -32.61 12.47 -16.08
C THR A 178 -32.02 11.66 -14.88
N ALA A 179 -30.71 11.54 -14.76
CA ALA A 179 -30.10 10.87 -13.62
C ALA A 179 -30.25 11.70 -12.35
N LYS A 180 -30.09 13.02 -12.45
CA LYS A 180 -30.30 13.97 -11.36
C LYS A 180 -31.73 13.92 -10.83
N GLU A 181 -32.72 13.97 -11.71
CA GLU A 181 -34.15 13.89 -11.34
C GLU A 181 -34.48 12.58 -10.63
N LYS A 182 -34.05 11.44 -11.16
CA LYS A 182 -34.25 10.13 -10.52
C LYS A 182 -33.61 10.07 -9.15
N THR A 183 -32.35 10.55 -9.03
CA THR A 183 -31.60 10.56 -7.78
C THR A 183 -32.28 11.44 -6.75
N ILE A 184 -32.63 12.67 -7.10
CA ILE A 184 -33.37 13.60 -6.20
C ILE A 184 -34.70 12.98 -5.76
N SER A 185 -35.48 12.43 -6.68
CA SER A 185 -36.77 11.83 -6.37
C SER A 185 -36.63 10.67 -5.36
N TYR A 186 -35.75 9.74 -5.61
CA TYR A 186 -35.48 8.59 -4.72
C TYR A 186 -35.06 9.04 -3.32
N TRP A 187 -34.06 9.92 -3.28
CA TRP A 187 -33.48 10.40 -2.03
C TRP A 187 -34.40 11.29 -1.25
N SER A 188 -35.18 12.17 -1.91
CA SER A 188 -36.25 12.95 -1.27
C SER A 188 -37.23 12.07 -0.55
N ALA A 189 -37.63 10.95 -1.14
CA ALA A 189 -38.53 10.00 -0.48
C ALA A 189 -37.89 9.36 0.76
N LEU A 190 -36.62 8.91 0.66
CA LEU A 190 -35.88 8.31 1.77
C LEU A 190 -35.70 9.30 2.94
N VAL A 191 -35.30 10.54 2.63
CA VAL A 191 -35.05 11.57 3.65
C VAL A 191 -36.33 12.03 4.33
N ARG A 192 -37.42 12.23 3.57
CA ARG A 192 -38.75 12.52 4.18
C ARG A 192 -39.21 11.40 5.11
N GLY A 193 -39.01 10.12 4.68
CA GLY A 193 -39.35 8.97 5.52
C GLY A 193 -38.53 8.95 6.82
N SER A 194 -37.24 9.19 6.74
CA SER A 194 -36.37 9.30 7.90
C SER A 194 -36.72 10.46 8.81
N ALA A 195 -36.98 11.65 8.24
CA ALA A 195 -37.41 12.83 8.98
C ALA A 195 -38.70 12.58 9.75
N THR A 196 -39.72 12.06 9.07
CA THR A 196 -41.02 11.74 9.68
C THR A 196 -40.86 10.72 10.80
N LYS A 197 -40.06 9.67 10.60
CA LYS A 197 -39.81 8.64 11.61
C LYS A 197 -39.15 9.20 12.87
N ASN A 198 -38.23 10.12 12.72
CA ASN A 198 -37.43 10.68 13.83
C ASN A 198 -37.99 11.99 14.39
N GLY A 199 -39.19 12.45 13.93
CA GLY A 199 -39.82 13.66 14.44
C GLY A 199 -39.30 14.97 13.87
N HIS A 200 -38.51 14.92 12.79
CA HIS A 200 -37.97 16.10 12.10
C HIS A 200 -38.96 16.58 11.01
N ASN A 201 -38.82 17.85 10.61
CA ASN A 201 -39.63 18.41 9.54
C ASN A 201 -39.24 17.82 8.16
N PRO A 202 -40.12 17.04 7.48
CA PRO A 202 -39.77 16.38 6.22
C PRO A 202 -39.57 17.37 5.06
N ASP A 203 -40.19 18.55 5.09
CA ASP A 203 -40.07 19.58 4.07
C ASP A 203 -38.69 20.26 4.15
N VAL A 204 -38.22 20.52 5.37
CA VAL A 204 -36.86 21.02 5.61
C VAL A 204 -35.83 20.00 5.14
N ALA A 205 -36.01 18.72 5.47
CA ALA A 205 -35.12 17.65 5.08
C ALA A 205 -35.05 17.47 3.55
N GLU A 206 -36.19 17.59 2.84
CA GLU A 206 -36.22 17.52 1.37
C GLU A 206 -35.52 18.75 0.74
N ALA A 207 -35.69 19.94 1.31
CA ALA A 207 -35.12 21.17 0.77
C ALA A 207 -33.55 21.18 0.81
N PHE A 208 -32.93 20.35 1.63
CA PHE A 208 -31.46 20.19 1.62
C PHE A 208 -30.94 19.68 0.27
N MET A 209 -31.74 18.95 -0.51
CA MET A 209 -31.33 18.35 -1.78
C MET A 209 -32.13 18.80 -3.00
N ASN A 210 -33.35 19.25 -2.80
CA ASN A 210 -34.25 19.64 -3.87
C ASN A 210 -34.41 21.16 -3.90
N LYS A 211 -33.71 21.82 -4.84
CA LYS A 211 -33.79 23.28 -5.04
C LYS A 211 -35.20 23.79 -5.40
N ASP A 212 -36.05 22.92 -5.93
CA ASP A 212 -37.43 23.30 -6.33
C ASP A 212 -38.45 23.14 -5.19
N LYS A 213 -37.96 22.67 -4.02
CA LYS A 213 -38.78 22.58 -2.80
C LYS A 213 -38.83 23.93 -2.09
N GLU A 214 -40.03 24.45 -1.92
CA GLU A 214 -40.34 25.58 -1.04
C GLU A 214 -40.65 25.04 0.35
N VAL A 215 -40.09 25.63 1.40
CA VAL A 215 -40.43 25.32 2.78
C VAL A 215 -41.32 26.42 3.35
N LYS A 216 -42.54 26.05 3.69
CA LYS A 216 -43.50 26.93 4.35
C LYS A 216 -43.92 26.35 5.69
N ILE A 217 -43.95 27.18 6.72
CA ILE A 217 -44.49 26.82 8.04
C ILE A 217 -45.55 27.85 8.41
N GLY A 218 -46.83 27.44 8.38
CA GLY A 218 -47.92 28.39 8.41
C GLY A 218 -47.89 29.31 7.18
N ASP A 219 -48.02 30.61 7.43
CA ASP A 219 -47.97 31.64 6.36
C ASP A 219 -46.55 32.12 6.04
N ARG A 220 -45.51 31.65 6.78
CA ARG A 220 -44.14 32.09 6.59
C ARG A 220 -43.39 31.18 5.61
N VAL A 221 -42.80 31.77 4.58
CA VAL A 221 -41.86 31.10 3.71
C VAL A 221 -40.48 31.13 4.42
N VAL A 222 -40.00 29.94 4.84
CA VAL A 222 -38.69 29.75 5.48
C VAL A 222 -37.62 29.65 4.45
N HIS A 223 -37.92 28.94 3.34
CA HIS A 223 -36.95 28.77 2.23
C HIS A 223 -37.69 28.87 0.88
N PRO A 224 -37.30 29.80 0.01
CA PRO A 224 -37.90 29.92 -1.33
C PRO A 224 -37.33 28.87 -2.29
N LYS A 225 -38.03 28.66 -3.41
CA LYS A 225 -37.49 27.82 -4.52
C LYS A 225 -36.31 28.50 -5.19
N GLY A 226 -35.42 27.66 -5.79
CA GLY A 226 -34.34 28.12 -6.65
C GLY A 226 -32.93 27.80 -6.10
N ALA A 227 -32.82 27.51 -4.82
CA ALA A 227 -31.58 27.08 -4.19
C ALA A 227 -31.80 25.87 -3.28
N VAL A 228 -30.75 25.14 -2.95
CA VAL A 228 -30.80 24.11 -1.90
C VAL A 228 -30.70 24.79 -0.53
N LEU A 229 -31.37 24.25 0.46
CA LEU A 229 -31.35 24.79 1.81
C LEU A 229 -30.06 24.49 2.51
N THR A 230 -29.54 25.46 3.23
CA THR A 230 -28.50 25.32 4.24
C THR A 230 -28.90 26.15 5.44
N LEU A 231 -28.78 25.60 6.63
CA LEU A 231 -29.13 26.26 7.87
C LEU A 231 -27.88 26.40 8.76
N ASN A 232 -27.70 27.59 9.32
CA ASN A 232 -26.77 27.77 10.45
C ASN A 232 -27.47 27.38 11.78
N ALA A 233 -26.71 27.39 12.88
CA ALA A 233 -27.21 26.97 14.18
C ALA A 233 -28.43 27.80 14.67
N GLN A 234 -28.47 29.09 14.38
CA GLN A 234 -29.58 29.98 14.83
C GLN A 234 -30.84 29.69 14.00
N GLU A 235 -30.70 29.57 12.69
CA GLU A 235 -31.79 29.25 11.78
C GLU A 235 -32.39 27.87 12.08
N ALA A 236 -31.54 26.86 12.30
CA ALA A 236 -31.95 25.50 12.58
C ALA A 236 -32.69 25.34 13.92
N THR A 237 -32.37 26.17 14.90
CA THR A 237 -32.98 26.17 16.25
C THR A 237 -34.14 27.16 16.38
N GLU A 238 -34.44 27.96 15.34
CA GLU A 238 -35.54 28.89 15.36
C GLU A 238 -36.87 28.15 15.60
N ARG A 239 -37.63 28.65 16.56
CA ARG A 239 -38.92 28.04 16.88
C ARG A 239 -40.03 28.74 16.12
N ILE A 240 -40.77 27.98 15.33
CA ILE A 240 -41.91 28.44 14.59
C ILE A 240 -43.15 27.64 15.08
N ASN A 241 -44.16 28.32 15.54
CA ASN A 241 -45.36 27.72 16.19
C ASN A 241 -45.02 26.83 17.42
N GLY A 242 -43.94 27.12 18.13
CA GLY A 242 -43.50 26.37 19.31
C GLY A 242 -42.53 25.20 19.05
N GLU A 243 -42.44 24.74 17.80
CA GLU A 243 -41.55 23.66 17.39
C GLU A 243 -40.27 24.21 16.76
N PRO A 244 -39.09 23.61 17.03
CA PRO A 244 -37.86 24.00 16.34
C PRO A 244 -37.92 23.67 14.88
N LEU A 245 -37.29 24.50 14.03
CA LEU A 245 -37.29 24.27 12.58
C LEU A 245 -36.64 22.91 12.23
N LEU A 246 -35.54 22.57 12.92
CA LEU A 246 -34.80 21.31 12.75
C LEU A 246 -34.10 20.85 14.01
N ALA A 247 -33.19 21.68 14.57
CA ALA A 247 -32.34 21.32 15.70
C ALA A 247 -33.01 21.75 17.04
N GLU A 248 -32.91 20.89 18.04
CA GLU A 248 -33.52 21.12 19.35
C GLU A 248 -32.84 22.23 20.14
N GLY A 249 -31.54 22.43 19.92
CA GLY A 249 -30.78 23.48 20.60
C GLY A 249 -29.34 23.60 20.16
N VAL A 250 -28.68 24.65 20.68
CA VAL A 250 -27.26 24.88 20.52
C VAL A 250 -26.53 24.31 21.72
N ALA A 251 -25.37 23.67 21.49
CA ALA A 251 -24.47 23.17 22.53
C ALA A 251 -23.02 23.49 22.17
N ASP A 252 -22.20 23.82 23.19
CA ASP A 252 -20.80 24.18 22.97
C ASP A 252 -19.89 22.95 22.82
N SER A 253 -20.35 21.80 23.30
CA SER A 253 -19.60 20.55 23.30
C SER A 253 -20.50 19.34 23.52
N VAL A 254 -19.98 18.13 23.26
CA VAL A 254 -20.69 16.87 23.57
C VAL A 254 -21.13 16.77 25.04
N PRO A 255 -20.30 17.10 26.05
CA PRO A 255 -20.74 17.11 27.44
C PRO A 255 -21.88 18.13 27.71
N ASP A 256 -21.85 19.30 27.07
CA ASP A 256 -22.92 20.31 27.21
C ASP A 256 -24.22 19.80 26.56
N LEU A 257 -24.14 19.17 25.40
CA LEU A 257 -25.30 18.49 24.79
C LEU A 257 -25.87 17.44 25.73
N ALA A 258 -25.03 16.54 26.26
CA ALA A 258 -25.48 15.47 27.14
C ALA A 258 -26.21 16.03 28.37
N LYS A 259 -25.71 17.15 28.95
CA LYS A 259 -26.37 17.87 30.05
C LYS A 259 -27.72 18.48 29.63
N LYS A 260 -27.74 19.16 28.48
CA LYS A 260 -28.98 19.80 27.96
C LYS A 260 -30.08 18.78 27.58
N ALA A 261 -29.65 17.64 27.02
CA ALA A 261 -30.53 16.53 26.70
C ALA A 261 -30.91 15.65 27.92
N GLY A 262 -30.40 15.97 29.11
CA GLY A 262 -30.68 15.22 30.34
C GLY A 262 -30.13 13.77 30.34
N LEU A 263 -29.12 13.49 29.54
CA LEU A 263 -28.50 12.17 29.47
C LEU A 263 -27.74 11.86 30.74
N LYS A 264 -27.96 10.67 31.28
CA LYS A 264 -27.29 10.18 32.49
C LYS A 264 -26.33 9.06 32.10
N GLY A 265 -25.17 9.01 32.74
CA GLY A 265 -24.12 8.03 32.49
C GLY A 265 -22.77 8.71 32.19
N ASN A 266 -21.72 7.91 32.17
CA ASN A 266 -20.41 8.39 31.77
C ASN A 266 -20.36 8.54 30.25
N ILE A 267 -19.56 9.49 29.77
CA ILE A 267 -19.36 9.67 28.34
C ILE A 267 -18.15 8.82 27.94
N ALA A 268 -18.37 7.80 27.12
CA ALA A 268 -17.34 6.92 26.58
C ALA A 268 -17.23 7.09 25.08
N THR A 269 -16.03 7.32 24.56
CA THR A 269 -15.82 7.52 23.12
C THR A 269 -15.34 6.24 22.47
N ILE A 270 -15.96 5.87 21.35
CA ILE A 270 -15.50 4.79 20.46
C ILE A 270 -14.71 5.42 19.33
N GLU A 271 -13.40 5.23 19.36
CA GLU A 271 -12.53 5.70 18.28
C GLU A 271 -12.46 4.68 17.14
N PRO A 272 -12.19 5.15 15.89
CA PRO A 272 -11.88 4.26 14.79
C PRO A 272 -10.69 3.36 15.12
N THR A 273 -10.77 2.08 14.78
CA THR A 273 -9.65 1.14 14.97
C THR A 273 -8.51 1.47 14.01
N GLY A 274 -7.29 1.01 14.37
CA GLY A 274 -6.13 1.19 13.49
C GLY A 274 -6.36 0.68 12.07
N PHE A 275 -7.19 -0.35 11.89
CA PHE A 275 -7.55 -0.89 10.57
C PHE A 275 -8.38 0.11 9.73
N GLU A 276 -9.34 0.78 10.34
CA GLU A 276 -10.18 1.80 9.69
C GLU A 276 -9.36 3.04 9.34
N GLN A 277 -8.43 3.44 10.23
CA GLN A 277 -7.47 4.53 9.97
C GLN A 277 -6.48 4.16 8.86
N ILE A 278 -5.96 2.91 8.87
CA ILE A 278 -5.04 2.43 7.84
C ILE A 278 -5.70 2.45 6.46
N ALA A 279 -6.98 2.07 6.34
CA ALA A 279 -7.70 2.11 5.06
C ALA A 279 -7.70 3.52 4.45
N PHE A 280 -7.94 4.54 5.26
CA PHE A 280 -7.89 5.95 4.83
C PHE A 280 -6.48 6.34 4.34
N TRP A 281 -5.44 6.03 5.13
CA TRP A 281 -4.06 6.37 4.76
C TRP A 281 -3.57 5.61 3.52
N ILE A 282 -3.95 4.34 3.36
CA ILE A 282 -3.59 3.54 2.18
C ILE A 282 -4.13 4.20 0.90
N THR A 283 -5.38 4.66 0.91
CA THR A 283 -5.98 5.32 -0.26
C THR A 283 -5.28 6.67 -0.56
N ALA A 284 -4.99 7.45 0.48
CA ALA A 284 -4.25 8.71 0.32
C ALA A 284 -2.83 8.51 -0.23
N LEU A 285 -2.19 7.39 0.10
CA LEU A 285 -0.84 7.03 -0.36
C LEU A 285 -0.82 6.28 -1.71
N ALA A 286 -1.96 6.15 -2.40
CA ALA A 286 -2.06 5.41 -3.65
C ALA A 286 -0.97 5.72 -4.70
N PRO A 287 -0.60 6.99 -5.00
CA PRO A 287 0.47 7.28 -5.95
C PRO A 287 1.83 6.74 -5.52
N LEU A 288 2.14 6.76 -4.21
CA LEU A 288 3.39 6.21 -3.67
C LEU A 288 3.40 4.68 -3.70
N LEU A 289 2.27 4.04 -3.43
CA LEU A 289 2.12 2.58 -3.54
C LEU A 289 2.29 2.12 -4.99
N LEU A 290 1.70 2.83 -5.96
CA LEU A 290 1.91 2.56 -7.37
C LEU A 290 3.38 2.73 -7.78
N LEU A 291 4.02 3.82 -7.36
CA LEU A 291 5.45 4.04 -7.61
C LEU A 291 6.29 2.91 -7.03
N GLY A 292 6.08 2.52 -5.79
CA GLY A 292 6.79 1.41 -5.13
C GLY A 292 6.55 0.07 -5.81
N GLY A 293 5.31 -0.20 -6.23
CA GLY A 293 4.93 -1.40 -6.97
C GLY A 293 5.65 -1.50 -8.31
N ILE A 294 5.60 -0.45 -9.12
CA ILE A 294 6.24 -0.39 -10.45
C ILE A 294 7.76 -0.48 -10.31
N LEU A 295 8.35 0.27 -9.38
CA LEU A 295 9.78 0.27 -9.14
C LEU A 295 10.28 -1.10 -8.66
N GLY A 296 9.57 -1.72 -7.71
CA GLY A 296 9.90 -3.05 -7.21
C GLY A 296 9.84 -4.11 -8.30
N ALA A 297 8.79 -4.09 -9.14
CA ALA A 297 8.66 -5.01 -10.28
C ALA A 297 9.81 -4.82 -11.29
N TYR A 298 10.16 -3.58 -11.60
CA TYR A 298 11.29 -3.29 -12.49
C TYR A 298 12.62 -3.80 -11.93
N LEU A 299 12.89 -3.57 -10.64
CA LEU A 299 14.14 -4.00 -10.00
C LEU A 299 14.24 -5.53 -9.93
N GLU A 300 13.13 -6.23 -9.65
CA GLU A 300 13.09 -7.69 -9.67
C GLU A 300 13.41 -8.25 -11.05
N PHE A 301 12.88 -7.62 -12.10
CA PHE A 301 13.18 -7.99 -13.49
C PHE A 301 14.64 -7.75 -13.87
N LYS A 302 15.25 -6.65 -13.38
CA LYS A 302 16.64 -6.27 -13.70
C LYS A 302 17.68 -7.01 -12.90
N ILE A 303 17.37 -7.46 -11.69
CA ILE A 303 18.30 -8.14 -10.77
C ILE A 303 17.63 -9.44 -10.29
N PRO A 304 17.46 -10.43 -11.19
CA PRO A 304 16.82 -11.69 -10.84
C PRO A 304 17.59 -12.40 -9.73
N GLY A 305 16.86 -13.02 -8.79
CA GLY A 305 17.46 -13.78 -7.68
C GLY A 305 17.55 -13.04 -6.35
N VAL A 306 17.24 -11.73 -6.28
CA VAL A 306 17.25 -10.97 -5.01
C VAL A 306 15.92 -11.13 -4.25
N MET A 307 14.81 -11.40 -4.92
CA MET A 307 13.44 -11.60 -4.42
C MET A 307 12.82 -10.41 -3.63
N TRP A 308 13.61 -9.61 -2.93
CA TRP A 308 13.10 -8.52 -2.10
C TRP A 308 12.35 -7.42 -2.88
N PRO A 309 12.82 -6.98 -4.07
CA PRO A 309 12.09 -5.98 -4.84
C PRO A 309 10.72 -6.49 -5.29
N GLY A 310 10.64 -7.77 -5.70
CA GLY A 310 9.38 -8.41 -6.07
C GLY A 310 8.41 -8.51 -4.90
N ILE A 311 8.88 -8.88 -3.71
CA ILE A 311 8.07 -8.90 -2.49
C ILE A 311 7.54 -7.50 -2.16
N ILE A 312 8.38 -6.47 -2.22
CA ILE A 312 7.97 -5.09 -1.99
C ILE A 312 6.91 -4.66 -3.02
N SER A 313 7.12 -5.01 -4.30
CA SER A 313 6.15 -4.77 -5.37
C SER A 313 4.79 -5.40 -5.06
N ALA A 314 4.79 -6.68 -4.69
CA ALA A 314 3.57 -7.42 -4.34
C ALA A 314 2.85 -6.80 -3.14
N ILE A 315 3.59 -6.38 -2.11
CA ILE A 315 3.03 -5.69 -0.94
C ILE A 315 2.41 -4.35 -1.35
N CYS A 316 3.12 -3.55 -2.17
CA CYS A 316 2.62 -2.24 -2.62
C CYS A 316 1.34 -2.36 -3.43
N PHE A 317 1.28 -3.25 -4.43
CA PHE A 317 0.06 -3.49 -5.20
C PHE A 317 -1.04 -4.12 -4.35
N GLY A 318 -0.70 -5.06 -3.44
CA GLY A 318 -1.65 -5.65 -2.51
C GLY A 318 -2.31 -4.60 -1.61
N LEU A 319 -1.53 -3.70 -1.02
CA LEU A 319 -2.04 -2.59 -0.22
C LEU A 319 -2.85 -1.60 -1.07
N PHE A 320 -2.42 -1.30 -2.30
CA PHE A 320 -3.17 -0.45 -3.22
C PHE A 320 -4.57 -1.00 -3.48
N PHE A 321 -4.70 -2.26 -3.88
CA PHE A 321 -5.99 -2.88 -4.13
C PHE A 321 -6.83 -3.03 -2.85
N LEU A 322 -6.20 -3.40 -1.73
CA LEU A 322 -6.87 -3.51 -0.44
C LEU A 322 -7.46 -2.16 0.00
N GLY A 323 -6.69 -1.07 -0.12
CA GLY A 323 -7.17 0.27 0.24
C GLY A 323 -8.38 0.69 -0.59
N HIS A 324 -8.34 0.51 -1.90
CA HIS A 324 -9.44 0.84 -2.80
C HIS A 324 -10.65 -0.10 -2.62
N TYR A 325 -10.43 -1.37 -2.30
CA TYR A 325 -11.50 -2.30 -1.94
C TYR A 325 -12.23 -1.86 -0.66
N LEU A 326 -11.46 -1.51 0.38
CA LEU A 326 -12.01 -1.01 1.64
C LEU A 326 -12.71 0.35 1.49
N ALA A 327 -12.25 1.17 0.56
CA ALA A 327 -12.90 2.43 0.19
C ALA A 327 -14.15 2.22 -0.69
N GLY A 328 -14.46 0.97 -1.09
CA GLY A 328 -15.60 0.64 -1.96
C GLY A 328 -15.43 1.10 -3.41
N LEU A 329 -14.21 1.45 -3.83
CA LEU A 329 -13.90 1.90 -5.19
C LEU A 329 -13.60 0.74 -6.14
N ALA A 330 -13.14 -0.40 -5.61
CA ALA A 330 -12.73 -1.57 -6.37
C ALA A 330 -13.39 -2.84 -5.86
N GLY A 331 -13.76 -3.73 -6.78
CA GLY A 331 -14.18 -5.09 -6.46
C GLY A 331 -13.09 -6.11 -6.79
N TRP A 332 -13.40 -7.39 -6.63
CA TRP A 332 -12.47 -8.49 -6.94
C TRP A 332 -12.17 -8.61 -8.44
N GLU A 333 -13.06 -8.13 -9.30
CA GLU A 333 -12.93 -8.16 -10.76
C GLU A 333 -11.69 -7.40 -11.26
N VAL A 334 -11.35 -6.26 -10.64
CA VAL A 334 -10.17 -5.48 -11.04
C VAL A 334 -8.87 -6.15 -10.59
N VAL A 335 -8.88 -6.80 -9.43
CA VAL A 335 -7.74 -7.61 -8.97
C VAL A 335 -7.50 -8.79 -9.91
N ALA A 336 -8.58 -9.48 -10.30
CA ALA A 336 -8.50 -10.59 -11.25
C ALA A 336 -7.95 -10.15 -12.61
N LEU A 337 -8.38 -8.96 -13.10
CA LEU A 337 -7.88 -8.37 -14.34
C LEU A 337 -6.39 -8.05 -14.27
N PHE A 338 -5.93 -7.51 -13.13
CA PHE A 338 -4.51 -7.24 -12.89
C PHE A 338 -3.67 -8.53 -12.90
N ILE A 339 -4.15 -9.56 -12.19
CA ILE A 339 -3.47 -10.87 -12.13
C ILE A 339 -3.43 -11.51 -13.53
N LEU A 340 -4.53 -11.43 -14.30
CA LEU A 340 -4.55 -11.91 -15.69
C LEU A 340 -3.49 -11.21 -16.54
N GLY A 341 -3.39 -9.87 -16.43
CA GLY A 341 -2.36 -9.11 -17.11
C GLY A 341 -0.95 -9.54 -16.71
N LEU A 342 -0.71 -9.74 -15.42
CA LEU A 342 0.57 -10.21 -14.88
C LEU A 342 0.93 -11.60 -15.42
N VAL A 343 -0.04 -12.53 -15.44
CA VAL A 343 0.15 -13.89 -16.01
C VAL A 343 0.53 -13.82 -17.48
N LEU A 344 -0.13 -12.97 -18.29
CA LEU A 344 0.22 -12.80 -19.69
C LEU A 344 1.65 -12.29 -19.89
N VAL A 345 2.09 -11.31 -19.06
CA VAL A 345 3.48 -10.83 -19.09
C VAL A 345 4.46 -11.95 -18.73
N LEU A 346 4.13 -12.76 -17.72
CA LEU A 346 4.98 -13.89 -17.32
C LEU A 346 5.03 -14.97 -18.40
N ILE A 347 3.91 -15.29 -19.08
CA ILE A 347 3.87 -16.24 -20.20
C ILE A 347 4.78 -15.74 -21.34
N GLU A 348 4.72 -14.45 -21.68
CA GLU A 348 5.60 -13.87 -22.70
C GLU A 348 7.07 -14.06 -22.36
N ILE A 349 7.45 -13.73 -21.10
CA ILE A 349 8.85 -13.82 -20.64
C ILE A 349 9.34 -15.28 -20.60
N LEU A 350 8.51 -16.22 -20.11
CA LEU A 350 8.94 -17.60 -19.87
C LEU A 350 8.89 -18.47 -21.12
N PHE A 351 7.91 -18.25 -22.01
CA PHE A 351 7.66 -19.15 -23.14
C PHE A 351 7.97 -18.53 -24.50
N PHE A 352 7.85 -17.20 -24.62
CA PHE A 352 7.92 -16.51 -25.91
C PHE A 352 9.04 -15.46 -25.98
N ALA A 353 9.94 -15.42 -24.99
CA ALA A 353 10.99 -14.42 -24.80
C ALA A 353 11.89 -14.21 -26.02
N HIS A 354 11.45 -13.81 -27.14
CA HIS A 354 12.13 -13.37 -28.38
C HIS A 354 11.32 -13.69 -29.65
N SER A 355 10.13 -14.31 -29.57
CA SER A 355 9.35 -14.66 -30.75
C SER A 355 8.11 -13.78 -30.95
N THR A 356 7.48 -13.33 -29.88
CA THR A 356 6.33 -12.41 -29.93
C THR A 356 6.46 -11.34 -28.84
N ILE A 357 5.72 -10.25 -28.96
CA ILE A 357 5.61 -9.20 -27.93
C ILE A 357 4.14 -9.04 -27.51
N VAL A 358 3.25 -9.80 -28.16
CA VAL A 358 1.81 -9.56 -28.09
C VAL A 358 1.25 -9.79 -26.69
N PHE A 359 1.58 -10.93 -26.06
CA PHE A 359 1.08 -11.24 -24.71
C PHE A 359 1.62 -10.25 -23.67
N GLY A 360 2.89 -9.81 -23.81
CA GLY A 360 3.50 -8.82 -22.94
C GLY A 360 2.80 -7.47 -23.03
N VAL A 361 2.56 -6.97 -24.25
CA VAL A 361 1.87 -5.70 -24.49
C VAL A 361 0.43 -5.75 -23.98
N VAL A 362 -0.31 -6.80 -24.31
CA VAL A 362 -1.69 -7.00 -23.82
C VAL A 362 -1.70 -7.11 -22.30
N GLY A 363 -0.77 -7.84 -21.71
CA GLY A 363 -0.67 -7.99 -20.25
C GLY A 363 -0.41 -6.67 -19.54
N VAL A 364 0.55 -5.87 -20.03
CA VAL A 364 0.82 -4.53 -19.47
C VAL A 364 -0.40 -3.62 -19.62
N PHE A 365 -1.05 -3.65 -20.77
CA PHE A 365 -2.28 -2.86 -21.00
C PHE A 365 -3.38 -3.24 -20.00
N LEU A 366 -3.63 -4.53 -19.77
CA LEU A 366 -4.62 -5.01 -18.79
C LEU A 366 -4.25 -4.58 -17.36
N MET A 367 -2.98 -4.66 -16.99
CA MET A 367 -2.52 -4.19 -15.67
C MET A 367 -2.77 -2.69 -15.50
N LEU A 368 -2.39 -1.85 -16.46
CA LEU A 368 -2.60 -0.41 -16.40
C LEU A 368 -4.09 -0.05 -16.41
N ALA A 369 -4.88 -0.73 -17.24
CA ALA A 369 -6.33 -0.57 -17.28
C ALA A 369 -6.98 -0.94 -15.94
N SER A 370 -6.54 -2.04 -15.32
CA SER A 370 -7.00 -2.44 -13.98
C SER A 370 -6.68 -1.40 -12.91
N LEU A 371 -5.43 -0.91 -12.87
CA LEU A 371 -5.01 0.13 -11.91
C LEU A 371 -5.81 1.42 -12.09
N LEU A 372 -6.00 1.85 -13.35
CA LEU A 372 -6.80 3.04 -13.65
C LEU A 372 -8.26 2.85 -13.24
N TRP A 373 -8.84 1.69 -13.59
CA TRP A 373 -10.24 1.37 -13.27
C TRP A 373 -10.50 1.31 -11.76
N THR A 374 -9.52 0.84 -10.99
CA THR A 374 -9.56 0.79 -9.53
C THR A 374 -9.70 2.18 -8.90
N MET A 375 -9.14 3.21 -9.52
CA MET A 375 -9.13 4.59 -8.99
C MET A 375 -10.36 5.40 -9.42
N ILE A 376 -11.23 4.86 -10.29
CA ILE A 376 -12.42 5.57 -10.77
C ILE A 376 -13.55 5.37 -9.76
N ASP A 377 -14.04 6.48 -9.20
CA ASP A 377 -15.21 6.47 -8.35
C ASP A 377 -16.49 6.32 -9.19
N ARG A 378 -17.26 5.28 -8.90
CA ARG A 378 -18.50 4.96 -9.63
C ARG A 378 -19.67 4.84 -8.70
N TYR A 379 -20.78 5.49 -9.07
CA TYR A 379 -22.03 5.38 -8.34
C TYR A 379 -22.87 4.21 -8.86
N PRO A 380 -23.62 3.54 -7.98
CA PRO A 380 -24.64 2.58 -8.40
C PRO A 380 -25.66 3.25 -9.36
N GLY A 381 -25.87 2.65 -10.54
CA GLY A 381 -26.81 3.17 -11.54
C GLY A 381 -26.18 4.06 -12.62
N GLN A 382 -24.87 4.31 -12.59
CA GLN A 382 -24.19 4.96 -13.72
C GLN A 382 -23.98 3.99 -14.90
N ASN A 383 -23.83 4.57 -16.10
CA ASN A 383 -23.47 3.80 -17.29
C ASN A 383 -22.16 3.04 -17.03
N PHE A 384 -22.05 1.84 -17.61
CA PHE A 384 -20.87 0.99 -17.46
C PHE A 384 -19.55 1.69 -17.83
N PHE A 385 -19.59 2.59 -18.83
CA PHE A 385 -18.44 3.39 -19.24
C PHE A 385 -18.43 4.75 -18.53
N PRO A 386 -17.35 5.07 -17.76
CA PRO A 386 -17.17 6.36 -17.12
C PRO A 386 -17.04 7.50 -18.15
N THR A 387 -17.49 8.69 -17.80
CA THR A 387 -17.27 9.89 -18.62
C THR A 387 -15.81 10.31 -18.61
N GLY A 388 -15.32 10.95 -19.68
CA GLY A 388 -13.90 11.31 -19.83
C GLY A 388 -13.34 12.13 -18.67
N LYS A 389 -14.15 12.95 -18.01
CA LYS A 389 -13.73 13.76 -16.85
C LYS A 389 -13.43 12.95 -15.60
N MET A 390 -14.09 11.80 -15.40
CA MET A 390 -13.82 10.89 -14.26
C MET A 390 -12.42 10.27 -14.32
N PHE A 391 -11.80 10.26 -15.50
CA PHE A 391 -10.44 9.78 -15.68
C PHE A 391 -9.35 10.81 -15.32
N ALA A 392 -9.67 12.09 -15.17
CA ALA A 392 -8.68 13.15 -15.03
C ALA A 392 -7.77 12.95 -13.81
N MET A 393 -8.33 12.78 -12.60
CA MET A 393 -7.56 12.57 -11.37
C MET A 393 -6.86 11.19 -11.34
N PRO A 394 -7.52 10.07 -11.66
CA PRO A 394 -6.86 8.77 -11.79
C PRO A 394 -5.69 8.77 -12.79
N LEU A 395 -5.88 9.37 -13.96
CA LEU A 395 -4.81 9.51 -14.96
C LEU A 395 -3.66 10.38 -14.46
N LEU A 396 -3.95 11.50 -13.78
CA LEU A 396 -2.92 12.34 -13.19
C LEU A 396 -2.10 11.57 -12.15
N ASN A 397 -2.74 10.87 -11.23
CA ASN A 397 -2.07 10.07 -10.21
C ASN A 397 -1.23 8.94 -10.82
N MET A 398 -1.76 8.25 -11.82
CA MET A 398 -1.03 7.20 -12.55
C MET A 398 0.15 7.80 -13.33
N PHE A 399 -0.02 8.96 -13.96
CA PHE A 399 1.04 9.68 -14.66
C PHE A 399 2.16 10.08 -13.70
N ILE A 400 1.83 10.64 -12.53
CA ILE A 400 2.80 11.00 -11.49
C ILE A 400 3.56 9.76 -11.03
N ALA A 401 2.88 8.63 -10.80
CA ALA A 401 3.51 7.39 -10.41
C ALA A 401 4.44 6.83 -11.49
N LEU A 402 4.02 6.84 -12.75
CA LEU A 402 4.84 6.37 -13.89
C LEU A 402 6.06 7.27 -14.12
N VAL A 403 5.86 8.57 -14.20
CA VAL A 403 6.96 9.54 -14.40
C VAL A 403 7.92 9.50 -13.21
N GLY A 404 7.38 9.46 -11.98
CA GLY A 404 8.17 9.30 -10.77
C GLY A 404 8.99 8.00 -10.80
N SER A 405 8.39 6.89 -11.22
CA SER A 405 9.10 5.62 -11.36
C SER A 405 10.23 5.71 -12.39
N VAL A 406 10.00 6.31 -13.56
CA VAL A 406 11.03 6.51 -14.59
C VAL A 406 12.19 7.35 -14.06
N ILE A 407 11.89 8.45 -13.35
CA ILE A 407 12.92 9.30 -12.73
C ILE A 407 13.75 8.52 -11.72
N VAL A 408 13.08 7.80 -10.82
CA VAL A 408 13.77 7.00 -9.79
C VAL A 408 14.59 5.88 -10.43
N ILE A 409 14.07 5.20 -11.46
CA ILE A 409 14.78 4.19 -12.24
C ILE A 409 16.03 4.79 -12.89
N ALA A 410 15.93 5.95 -13.53
CA ALA A 410 17.04 6.63 -14.15
C ALA A 410 18.12 7.02 -13.11
N LEU A 411 17.71 7.54 -11.96
CA LEU A 411 18.61 7.84 -10.85
C LEU A 411 19.30 6.58 -10.31
N LEU A 412 18.54 5.51 -10.08
CA LEU A 412 19.08 4.23 -9.64
C LEU A 412 20.05 3.65 -10.68
N ALA A 413 19.70 3.63 -11.96
CA ALA A 413 20.56 3.17 -13.03
C ALA A 413 21.90 3.93 -13.07
N ARG A 414 21.87 5.24 -12.76
CA ARG A 414 23.06 6.08 -12.72
C ARG A 414 23.92 5.89 -11.46
N TYR A 415 23.28 5.77 -10.29
CA TYR A 415 23.97 5.78 -9.00
C TYR A 415 24.18 4.38 -8.40
N LEU A 416 23.24 3.45 -8.63
CA LEU A 416 23.27 2.09 -8.05
C LEU A 416 24.59 1.32 -8.39
N PRO A 417 25.12 1.35 -9.64
CA PRO A 417 26.37 0.65 -9.97
C PRO A 417 27.59 1.14 -9.16
N ARG A 418 27.53 2.37 -8.63
CA ARG A 418 28.60 2.98 -7.83
C ARG A 418 28.56 2.59 -6.36
N THR A 419 27.47 1.93 -5.91
CA THR A 419 27.28 1.56 -4.50
C THR A 419 27.95 0.23 -4.16
N SER A 420 28.44 0.12 -2.92
CA SER A 420 28.99 -1.14 -2.39
C SER A 420 27.96 -2.26 -2.33
N ILE A 421 26.66 -1.90 -2.26
CA ILE A 421 25.54 -2.84 -2.25
C ILE A 421 25.44 -3.54 -3.60
N TYR A 422 25.42 -2.80 -4.71
CA TYR A 422 25.37 -3.37 -6.06
C TYR A 422 26.54 -4.30 -6.32
N ARG A 423 27.76 -3.90 -5.94
CA ARG A 423 28.95 -4.73 -6.10
C ARG A 423 28.87 -6.06 -5.35
N ARG A 424 28.22 -6.11 -4.19
CA ARG A 424 28.02 -7.38 -3.44
C ARG A 424 27.01 -8.31 -4.12
N PHE A 425 25.98 -7.79 -4.75
CA PHE A 425 24.99 -8.59 -5.46
C PHE A 425 25.44 -8.98 -6.87
N ALA A 426 26.11 -8.09 -7.61
CA ALA A 426 26.65 -8.38 -8.93
C ALA A 426 27.80 -9.44 -8.90
N LEU A 427 28.53 -9.57 -7.78
CA LEU A 427 29.56 -10.60 -7.61
C LEU A 427 29.00 -11.99 -7.31
N MET A 428 27.71 -12.14 -7.02
CA MET A 428 27.11 -13.47 -6.84
C MET A 428 26.85 -14.21 -8.16
N ASP A 429 26.84 -13.49 -9.28
CA ASP A 429 26.56 -14.08 -10.61
C ASP A 429 27.83 -14.32 -11.44
N SER A 430 29.00 -13.98 -10.91
CA SER A 430 30.26 -14.44 -11.46
C SER A 430 30.43 -15.90 -11.05
N SER A 431 30.23 -16.81 -12.01
CA SER A 431 30.70 -18.19 -11.88
C SER A 431 32.07 -18.20 -11.22
N PRO A 432 32.33 -19.02 -10.19
CA PRO A 432 33.66 -19.10 -9.61
C PRO A 432 34.61 -19.36 -10.76
N PRO A 433 35.72 -18.61 -10.89
CA PRO A 433 36.74 -18.97 -11.85
C PRO A 433 37.08 -20.41 -11.55
N GLY A 434 37.01 -21.27 -12.58
CA GLY A 434 37.41 -22.66 -12.45
C GLY A 434 38.75 -22.73 -11.72
N PRO A 435 39.11 -23.85 -11.08
CA PRO A 435 40.19 -23.93 -10.13
C PRO A 435 41.44 -23.25 -10.70
N SER A 436 41.71 -22.06 -10.17
CA SER A 436 42.96 -21.35 -10.47
C SER A 436 44.06 -22.24 -9.94
N LEU A 437 44.84 -22.82 -10.82
CA LEU A 437 46.11 -23.38 -10.45
C LEU A 437 46.88 -22.26 -9.70
N VAL A 438 46.94 -22.41 -8.39
CA VAL A 438 47.66 -21.49 -7.49
C VAL A 438 49.10 -21.48 -7.92
N GLY A 439 49.61 -20.33 -8.36
CA GLY A 439 51.03 -20.12 -8.48
C GLY A 439 51.57 -19.44 -9.74
N VAL A 440 50.71 -18.94 -10.66
CA VAL A 440 51.24 -18.15 -11.78
C VAL A 440 50.82 -16.70 -11.66
N PRO A 441 51.71 -15.74 -11.43
CA PRO A 441 51.41 -14.33 -11.52
C PRO A 441 50.89 -14.04 -12.94
N ARG A 442 49.70 -13.44 -13.04
CA ARG A 442 49.24 -12.81 -14.28
C ARG A 442 50.15 -11.62 -14.56
N GLN A 443 51.30 -11.90 -15.13
CA GLN A 443 52.04 -10.86 -15.86
C GLN A 443 51.18 -10.55 -17.09
N PHE A 444 50.82 -9.31 -17.22
CA PHE A 444 50.19 -8.77 -18.42
C PHE A 444 51.01 -9.25 -19.60
N ALA A 445 50.41 -10.07 -20.46
CA ALA A 445 51.04 -10.50 -21.70
C ALA A 445 51.30 -9.22 -22.52
N THR A 446 52.49 -8.72 -22.43
CA THR A 446 53.04 -7.84 -23.45
C THR A 446 52.88 -8.62 -24.74
N ALA A 447 52.03 -8.10 -25.65
CA ALA A 447 51.78 -8.73 -26.92
C ALA A 447 53.11 -8.84 -27.68
N ILE A 448 53.74 -9.99 -27.57
CA ILE A 448 54.88 -10.28 -28.45
C ILE A 448 54.25 -10.48 -29.83
N ALA A 449 54.63 -9.63 -30.79
CA ALA A 449 54.29 -9.83 -32.17
C ALA A 449 55.02 -11.08 -32.68
N LEU A 450 54.35 -12.24 -32.52
CA LEU A 450 54.83 -13.48 -33.12
C LEU A 450 54.66 -13.37 -34.63
N THR A 451 55.82 -13.42 -35.34
CA THR A 451 55.83 -13.35 -36.80
C THR A 451 55.93 -14.77 -37.39
N PRO A 452 55.30 -15.03 -38.54
CA PRO A 452 55.48 -16.27 -39.27
C PRO A 452 56.98 -16.57 -39.45
N GLY A 453 57.38 -17.84 -39.24
CA GLY A 453 58.76 -18.28 -39.29
C GLY A 453 59.44 -18.35 -37.92
N MET A 454 58.85 -17.83 -36.83
CA MET A 454 59.44 -17.85 -35.50
C MET A 454 59.44 -19.29 -34.92
N GLN A 455 60.57 -19.74 -34.40
CA GLN A 455 60.71 -21.07 -33.83
C GLN A 455 60.46 -21.06 -32.31
N GLY A 456 59.78 -22.10 -31.83
CA GLY A 456 59.48 -22.34 -30.45
C GLY A 456 59.46 -23.82 -30.10
N THR A 457 59.05 -24.16 -28.88
CA THR A 457 58.95 -25.55 -28.42
C THR A 457 57.55 -25.80 -27.84
N ALA A 458 56.89 -26.86 -28.23
CA ALA A 458 55.63 -27.28 -27.66
C ALA A 458 55.79 -27.64 -26.16
N VAL A 459 55.13 -26.93 -25.29
CA VAL A 459 55.15 -27.18 -23.83
C VAL A 459 54.18 -28.28 -23.46
N THR A 460 53.03 -28.31 -24.12
CA THR A 460 52.02 -29.38 -23.98
C THR A 460 51.84 -30.12 -25.30
N VAL A 461 51.20 -31.27 -25.23
CA VAL A 461 50.78 -31.97 -26.45
C VAL A 461 49.78 -31.04 -27.19
N LEU A 462 50.01 -30.87 -28.51
CA LEU A 462 49.08 -30.12 -29.40
C LEU A 462 48.17 -31.07 -30.14
N ARG A 463 46.77 -30.92 -29.88
CA ARG A 463 45.79 -31.84 -30.44
C ARG A 463 44.40 -31.18 -30.52
N PRO A 464 44.07 -30.39 -31.48
CA PRO A 464 44.91 -29.50 -32.31
C PRO A 464 45.41 -28.29 -31.55
N SER A 465 44.94 -28.00 -30.33
CA SER A 465 45.34 -26.85 -29.51
C SER A 465 46.21 -27.25 -28.32
N GLY A 466 47.07 -26.34 -27.87
CA GLY A 466 47.94 -26.52 -26.73
C GLY A 466 48.79 -25.29 -26.50
N LYS A 467 49.92 -25.46 -25.77
CA LYS A 467 50.83 -24.37 -25.42
C LYS A 467 52.21 -24.59 -25.97
N ALA A 468 52.79 -23.58 -26.60
CA ALA A 468 54.17 -23.56 -27.06
C ALA A 468 54.92 -22.37 -26.45
N ARG A 469 56.19 -22.53 -26.24
CA ARG A 469 57.10 -21.53 -25.70
C ARG A 469 57.91 -20.92 -26.85
N PHE A 470 57.85 -19.61 -26.97
CA PHE A 470 58.64 -18.78 -27.86
C PHE A 470 59.47 -17.83 -27.03
N ALA A 471 60.81 -18.04 -27.03
CA ALA A 471 61.73 -17.37 -26.08
C ALA A 471 61.27 -17.61 -24.63
N ASP A 472 61.01 -16.58 -23.85
CA ASP A 472 60.58 -16.69 -22.44
C ASP A 472 59.06 -16.69 -22.24
N HIS A 473 58.27 -16.71 -23.34
CA HIS A 473 56.81 -16.60 -23.27
C HIS A 473 56.10 -17.89 -23.73
N VAL A 474 55.13 -18.31 -22.95
CA VAL A 474 54.26 -19.43 -23.27
C VAL A 474 52.96 -18.87 -23.85
N VAL A 475 52.61 -19.28 -25.08
CA VAL A 475 51.47 -18.82 -25.86
C VAL A 475 50.57 -19.99 -26.21
N ASP A 476 49.28 -19.76 -26.26
CA ASP A 476 48.31 -20.73 -26.77
C ASP A 476 48.43 -20.82 -28.30
N VAL A 477 48.62 -22.04 -28.81
CA VAL A 477 48.85 -22.30 -30.24
C VAL A 477 47.93 -23.39 -30.72
N VAL A 478 47.67 -23.42 -32.06
CA VAL A 478 46.83 -24.39 -32.70
C VAL A 478 47.60 -24.99 -33.89
N THR A 479 47.50 -26.31 -34.08
CA THR A 479 48.03 -26.98 -35.28
C THR A 479 46.95 -27.06 -36.36
N GLU A 480 47.31 -27.24 -37.61
CA GLU A 480 46.39 -27.50 -38.73
C GLU A 480 45.74 -28.91 -38.73
N GLY A 481 45.68 -29.57 -37.60
CA GLY A 481 45.17 -30.93 -37.42
C GLY A 481 46.24 -31.97 -37.13
N GLU A 482 47.51 -31.58 -37.09
CA GLU A 482 48.64 -32.48 -36.76
C GLU A 482 48.75 -32.69 -35.26
N PHE A 483 49.13 -33.91 -34.88
CA PHE A 483 49.48 -34.22 -33.50
C PHE A 483 51.00 -33.91 -33.30
N ILE A 484 51.26 -33.00 -32.37
CA ILE A 484 52.66 -32.68 -32.00
C ILE A 484 52.84 -33.01 -30.54
N ALA A 485 53.85 -33.85 -30.24
CA ALA A 485 54.19 -34.22 -28.88
C ALA A 485 54.79 -33.03 -28.09
N SER A 486 54.68 -33.06 -26.74
CA SER A 486 55.34 -32.05 -25.92
C SER A 486 56.87 -32.12 -26.10
N GLN A 487 57.54 -30.99 -25.91
CA GLN A 487 58.99 -30.84 -26.15
C GLN A 487 59.47 -30.89 -27.61
N THR A 488 58.51 -30.96 -28.59
CA THR A 488 58.85 -30.92 -30.01
C THR A 488 59.04 -29.46 -30.47
N PRO A 489 60.09 -29.20 -31.31
CA PRO A 489 60.23 -27.88 -31.92
C PRO A 489 59.07 -27.57 -32.86
N VAL A 490 58.58 -26.35 -32.81
CA VAL A 490 57.44 -25.86 -33.61
C VAL A 490 57.77 -24.52 -34.23
N THR A 491 57.25 -24.29 -35.45
CA THR A 491 57.42 -23.01 -36.16
C THR A 491 56.07 -22.36 -36.40
N VAL A 492 55.95 -21.05 -36.16
CA VAL A 492 54.77 -20.27 -36.46
C VAL A 492 54.54 -20.17 -37.97
N ILE A 493 53.38 -20.62 -38.44
CA ILE A 493 52.98 -20.53 -39.85
C ILE A 493 52.18 -19.27 -40.11
N GLN A 494 51.22 -19.02 -39.23
CA GLN A 494 50.26 -17.93 -39.40
C GLN A 494 49.88 -17.35 -38.02
N THR A 495 49.68 -16.04 -37.97
CA THR A 495 49.12 -15.34 -36.80
C THR A 495 47.92 -14.54 -37.28
N ASP A 496 46.75 -14.82 -36.67
CA ASP A 496 45.53 -14.15 -36.96
C ASP A 496 44.86 -13.64 -35.65
N GLY A 497 45.20 -12.44 -35.31
CA GLY A 497 44.85 -11.81 -34.03
C GLY A 497 45.42 -12.59 -32.82
N MET A 498 44.56 -13.24 -32.04
CA MET A 498 44.95 -14.07 -30.88
C MET A 498 45.21 -15.53 -31.23
N ARG A 499 44.98 -15.95 -32.48
CA ARG A 499 45.19 -17.31 -32.93
C ARG A 499 46.55 -17.47 -33.58
N VAL A 500 47.40 -18.28 -32.99
CA VAL A 500 48.77 -18.60 -33.51
C VAL A 500 48.75 -20.00 -34.02
N VAL A 501 48.95 -20.18 -35.34
CA VAL A 501 49.03 -21.51 -36.00
C VAL A 501 50.47 -21.93 -36.09
N VAL A 502 50.76 -23.15 -35.61
CA VAL A 502 52.12 -23.72 -35.61
C VAL A 502 52.17 -25.07 -36.29
N LYS A 503 53.33 -25.43 -36.83
CA LYS A 503 53.67 -26.74 -37.44
C LYS A 503 54.95 -27.30 -36.84
N GLY A 504 55.08 -28.62 -36.80
CA GLY A 504 56.28 -29.26 -36.29
C GLY A 504 57.49 -28.91 -37.18
N ALA A 505 58.62 -28.52 -36.58
CA ALA A 505 59.82 -28.06 -37.31
C ALA A 505 60.54 -29.17 -38.13
N ALA A 506 60.20 -30.43 -37.93
CA ALA A 506 60.76 -31.56 -38.69
C ALA A 506 60.12 -31.85 -40.06
N GLN A 507 59.10 -31.02 -40.47
CA GLN A 507 58.33 -31.21 -41.70
C GLN A 507 58.39 -29.99 -42.63
N ILE A 508 59.42 -29.15 -42.50
CA ILE A 508 59.68 -28.05 -43.46
C ILE A 508 60.81 -28.42 -44.36
#